data_3aa9ee19529a32538869d643b1ce8680
#
_entry.id   3aa9ee19529a32538869d643b1ce8680
#
_cell.length_a   1.000
_cell.length_b   1.000
_cell.length_c   1.000
_cell.angle_alpha   90.00
_cell.angle_beta   90.00
_cell.angle_gamma   90.00
#
_symmetry.space_group_name_H-M   'P 1'
#
loop_
_entity.id
_entity.type
_entity.pdbx_description
1 polymer ?
#
loop_
_entity_poly.entity_id
_entity_poly.type
_entity_poly.pdbx_seq_one_letter_code
_entity_poly.pdbx_strand_id
1 'polypeptide(L)'
;MTDQVAFMKNKPYRSRIGQLLWLARTTFPAIAYQVNALARVSHNPGKAHWDATTKLIRYISHHRGLGLVYTRPDSEYNSVPLCLWSDATWAPDYGTLYDNFRSTTGWCATAHDNLLSWTSHRQPTVAQSTSESEWHAAADAAKEAAYLKNLFYELNIDCPRTVPLKCDNQSTIKQSINQVDQRRCRHLGMRTHYLRQQCHSGNLELQYVPSAEQRGDIFTKCLYTPQHETLRSTLKVMSTADFRSKYSTGKHH
;
A
#
# COMPACT_ATOMS: atom_id res chain seq x y z
N MET A 1 -5.99 28.98 -20.38
CA MET A 1 -6.60 27.68 -20.67
C MET A 1 -6.23 27.12 -22.02
N THR A 2 -6.12 27.94 -23.06
CA THR A 2 -5.81 27.53 -24.45
C THR A 2 -4.43 26.88 -24.62
N ASP A 3 -3.38 27.38 -23.99
CA ASP A 3 -2.00 26.86 -24.14
C ASP A 3 -1.79 25.47 -23.56
N GLN A 4 -2.45 25.15 -22.44
CA GLN A 4 -2.32 23.81 -21.81
C GLN A 4 -2.99 22.72 -22.64
N VAL A 5 -4.17 23.02 -23.22
CA VAL A 5 -4.89 22.10 -24.10
C VAL A 5 -4.08 21.83 -25.36
N ALA A 6 -3.51 22.89 -25.97
CA ALA A 6 -2.63 22.78 -27.14
C ALA A 6 -1.40 21.93 -26.84
N PHE A 7 -0.74 22.15 -25.68
CA PHE A 7 0.42 21.36 -25.25
C PHE A 7 0.10 19.87 -25.11
N MET A 8 -1.07 19.54 -24.58
CA MET A 8 -1.45 18.14 -24.29
C MET A 8 -2.04 17.38 -25.49
N LYS A 9 -2.43 18.09 -26.56
CA LYS A 9 -3.16 17.52 -27.72
C LYS A 9 -2.50 16.27 -28.33
N ASN A 10 -1.14 16.27 -28.39
CA ASN A 10 -0.36 15.19 -28.99
C ASN A 10 0.40 14.36 -27.95
N LYS A 11 0.05 14.45 -26.66
CA LYS A 11 0.74 13.72 -25.61
C LYS A 11 -0.06 12.46 -25.23
N PRO A 12 0.52 11.25 -25.37
CA PRO A 12 -0.17 10.00 -25.05
C PRO A 12 -0.20 9.77 -23.52
N TYR A 13 -0.84 10.67 -22.76
CA TYR A 13 -0.82 10.65 -21.30
C TYR A 13 -1.42 9.36 -20.74
N ARG A 14 -2.59 8.94 -21.24
CA ARG A 14 -3.27 7.72 -20.75
C ARG A 14 -2.46 6.45 -21.00
N SER A 15 -1.83 6.34 -22.17
CA SER A 15 -0.95 5.23 -22.49
C SER A 15 0.26 5.18 -21.55
N ARG A 16 0.89 6.35 -21.29
CA ARG A 16 1.99 6.47 -20.35
C ARG A 16 1.58 6.08 -18.93
N ILE A 17 0.44 6.52 -18.46
CA ILE A 17 -0.10 6.12 -17.15
C ILE A 17 -0.36 4.61 -17.11
N GLY A 18 -0.92 4.02 -18.17
CA GLY A 18 -1.12 2.57 -18.23
C GLY A 18 0.18 1.77 -18.08
N GLN A 19 1.24 2.20 -18.77
CA GLN A 19 2.57 1.58 -18.64
C GLN A 19 3.14 1.70 -17.22
N LEU A 20 3.01 2.89 -16.61
CA LEU A 20 3.47 3.12 -15.24
C LEU A 20 2.65 2.31 -14.22
N LEU A 21 1.33 2.20 -14.41
CA LEU A 21 0.46 1.37 -13.57
C LEU A 21 0.85 -0.11 -13.66
N TRP A 22 1.21 -0.59 -14.85
CA TRP A 22 1.68 -1.95 -15.01
C TRP A 22 2.95 -2.19 -14.19
N LEU A 23 3.97 -1.33 -14.31
CA LEU A 23 5.19 -1.42 -13.51
C LEU A 23 4.91 -1.34 -12.00
N ALA A 24 4.06 -0.42 -11.58
CA ALA A 24 3.70 -0.22 -10.18
C ALA A 24 3.00 -1.43 -9.56
N ARG A 25 2.29 -2.22 -10.37
CA ARG A 25 1.52 -3.40 -9.92
C ARG A 25 2.28 -4.72 -10.04
N THR A 26 3.35 -4.75 -10.82
CA THR A 26 4.08 -6.01 -11.09
C THR A 26 5.45 -6.05 -10.43
N THR A 27 6.29 -5.05 -10.65
CA THR A 27 7.71 -5.13 -10.31
C THR A 27 8.25 -3.95 -9.51
N PHE A 28 7.55 -2.82 -9.50
CA PHE A 28 8.06 -1.59 -8.89
C PHE A 28 7.03 -0.93 -7.95
N PRO A 29 6.67 -1.58 -6.82
CA PRO A 29 5.65 -1.11 -5.88
C PRO A 29 5.92 0.29 -5.33
N ALA A 30 7.17 0.70 -5.23
CA ALA A 30 7.60 1.97 -4.65
C ALA A 30 7.06 3.22 -5.37
N ILE A 31 6.51 3.09 -6.59
CA ILE A 31 5.90 4.18 -7.34
C ILE A 31 4.35 4.13 -7.34
N ALA A 32 3.74 3.18 -6.63
CA ALA A 32 2.31 2.92 -6.75
C ALA A 32 1.46 4.13 -6.38
N TYR A 33 1.79 4.84 -5.31
CA TYR A 33 1.09 6.06 -4.91
C TYR A 33 1.17 7.15 -5.98
N GLN A 34 2.38 7.47 -6.46
CA GLN A 34 2.62 8.53 -7.42
C GLN A 34 1.89 8.28 -8.74
N VAL A 35 1.92 7.03 -9.22
CA VAL A 35 1.21 6.64 -10.45
C VAL A 35 -0.29 6.74 -10.26
N ASN A 36 -0.83 6.27 -9.13
CA ASN A 36 -2.25 6.38 -8.83
C ASN A 36 -2.70 7.84 -8.71
N ALA A 37 -1.92 8.70 -8.07
CA ALA A 37 -2.20 10.14 -8.00
C ALA A 37 -2.28 10.76 -9.40
N LEU A 38 -1.33 10.45 -10.28
CA LEU A 38 -1.31 10.93 -11.68
C LEU A 38 -2.44 10.32 -12.53
N ALA A 39 -2.85 9.09 -12.24
CA ALA A 39 -3.98 8.45 -12.93
C ALA A 39 -5.31 9.16 -12.70
N ARG A 40 -5.52 9.79 -11.54
CA ARG A 40 -6.75 10.51 -11.18
C ARG A 40 -7.10 11.64 -12.15
N VAL A 41 -6.08 12.28 -12.74
CA VAL A 41 -6.24 13.41 -13.66
C VAL A 41 -6.19 13.01 -15.14
N SER A 42 -6.28 11.72 -15.45
CA SER A 42 -6.17 11.19 -16.84
C SER A 42 -7.28 11.67 -17.79
N HIS A 43 -8.38 12.20 -17.28
CA HIS A 43 -9.46 12.76 -18.08
C HIS A 43 -9.14 14.17 -18.60
N ASN A 44 -8.35 14.97 -17.83
CA ASN A 44 -7.95 16.33 -18.17
C ASN A 44 -6.55 16.67 -17.64
N PRO A 45 -5.47 16.03 -18.15
CA PRO A 45 -4.12 16.27 -17.69
C PRO A 45 -3.60 17.61 -18.22
N GLY A 46 -2.88 18.36 -17.35
CA GLY A 46 -2.16 19.57 -17.77
C GLY A 46 -0.64 19.32 -17.92
N LYS A 47 0.10 20.38 -18.30
CA LYS A 47 1.55 20.33 -18.46
C LYS A 47 2.28 19.84 -17.19
N ALA A 48 1.87 20.32 -16.02
CA ALA A 48 2.46 19.90 -14.74
C ALA A 48 2.36 18.38 -14.53
N HIS A 49 1.22 17.76 -14.89
CA HIS A 49 1.01 16.31 -14.79
C HIS A 49 1.89 15.54 -15.76
N TRP A 50 2.06 16.07 -16.99
CA TRP A 50 3.00 15.50 -17.96
C TRP A 50 4.44 15.55 -17.47
N ASP A 51 4.86 16.68 -16.92
CA ASP A 51 6.20 16.87 -16.36
C ASP A 51 6.45 15.96 -15.17
N ALA A 52 5.42 15.77 -14.31
CA ALA A 52 5.46 14.81 -13.20
C ALA A 52 5.64 13.36 -13.68
N THR A 53 4.91 12.92 -14.73
CA THR A 53 5.14 11.59 -15.32
C THR A 53 6.55 11.46 -15.88
N THR A 54 7.10 12.53 -16.46
CA THR A 54 8.48 12.53 -16.99
C THR A 54 9.53 12.41 -15.87
N LYS A 55 9.31 13.09 -14.73
CA LYS A 55 10.16 12.94 -13.55
C LYS A 55 10.12 11.52 -13.02
N LEU A 56 8.92 10.92 -12.97
CA LEU A 56 8.76 9.55 -12.51
C LEU A 56 9.46 8.54 -13.44
N ILE A 57 9.38 8.72 -14.76
CA ILE A 57 10.11 7.88 -15.71
C ILE A 57 11.63 8.03 -15.54
N ARG A 58 12.14 9.25 -15.30
CA ARG A 58 13.54 9.47 -15.00
C ARG A 58 13.97 8.76 -13.70
N TYR A 59 13.14 8.81 -12.67
CA TYR A 59 13.38 8.07 -11.43
C TYR A 59 13.50 6.57 -11.71
N ILE A 60 12.55 5.97 -12.44
CA ILE A 60 12.57 4.56 -12.82
C ILE A 60 13.82 4.22 -13.63
N SER A 61 14.16 5.06 -14.61
CA SER A 61 15.35 4.87 -15.45
C SER A 61 16.66 4.90 -14.65
N HIS A 62 16.74 5.78 -13.66
CA HIS A 62 17.89 5.86 -12.76
C HIS A 62 18.00 4.64 -11.84
N HIS A 63 16.85 4.05 -11.49
CA HIS A 63 16.72 2.91 -10.61
C HIS A 63 16.37 1.59 -11.34
N ARG A 64 16.70 1.49 -12.63
CA ARG A 64 16.40 0.31 -13.49
C ARG A 64 16.98 -1.02 -12.99
N GLY A 65 17.98 -0.96 -12.12
CA GLY A 65 18.58 -2.13 -11.48
C GLY A 65 17.83 -2.61 -10.22
N LEU A 66 16.78 -1.89 -9.79
CA LEU A 66 15.97 -2.30 -8.65
C LEU A 66 14.89 -3.29 -9.09
N GLY A 67 14.61 -4.24 -8.22
CA GLY A 67 13.51 -5.20 -8.38
C GLY A 67 13.06 -5.74 -7.05
N LEU A 68 11.97 -6.48 -7.06
CA LEU A 68 11.52 -7.26 -5.91
C LEU A 68 12.49 -8.40 -5.65
N VAL A 69 12.96 -8.48 -4.43
CA VAL A 69 13.86 -9.55 -3.98
C VAL A 69 13.12 -10.43 -2.99
N TYR A 70 13.14 -11.73 -3.25
CA TYR A 70 12.59 -12.75 -2.37
C TYR A 70 13.72 -13.52 -1.72
N THR A 71 13.72 -13.56 -0.39
CA THR A 71 14.70 -14.32 0.40
C THR A 71 14.05 -15.59 0.93
N ARG A 72 14.78 -16.69 0.88
CA ARG A 72 14.39 -17.89 1.59
C ARG A 72 14.67 -17.68 3.10
N PRO A 73 13.78 -18.11 4.00
CA PRO A 73 14.06 -18.06 5.44
C PRO A 73 15.20 -19.01 5.79
N ASP A 74 16.01 -18.65 6.77
CA ASP A 74 17.18 -19.43 7.21
C ASP A 74 16.79 -20.68 8.01
N SER A 75 15.53 -20.80 8.44
CA SER A 75 14.99 -21.94 9.18
C SER A 75 13.81 -22.58 8.46
N GLU A 76 13.64 -23.89 8.66
CA GLU A 76 12.41 -24.57 8.28
C GLU A 76 11.29 -24.11 9.21
N TYR A 77 10.41 -23.26 8.68
CA TYR A 77 9.19 -22.89 9.38
C TYR A 77 8.08 -23.89 9.05
N ASN A 78 7.39 -24.35 10.08
CA ASN A 78 6.20 -25.19 9.89
C ASN A 78 5.03 -24.39 9.30
N SER A 79 5.08 -23.06 9.33
CA SER A 79 4.05 -22.21 8.73
C SER A 79 4.64 -20.91 8.18
N VAL A 80 4.03 -20.37 7.14
CA VAL A 80 4.44 -19.12 6.51
C VAL A 80 3.90 -17.91 7.31
N PRO A 81 4.75 -17.09 7.94
CA PRO A 81 4.32 -15.93 8.70
C PRO A 81 3.79 -14.85 7.76
N LEU A 82 2.49 -14.85 7.52
CA LEU A 82 1.78 -13.80 6.78
C LEU A 82 1.58 -12.58 7.69
N CYS A 83 1.91 -11.39 7.21
CA CYS A 83 1.70 -10.12 7.91
C CYS A 83 1.20 -9.06 6.92
N LEU A 84 0.25 -8.23 7.35
CA LEU A 84 -0.24 -7.11 6.55
C LEU A 84 0.06 -5.77 7.26
N TRP A 85 0.08 -4.73 6.44
CA TRP A 85 0.32 -3.34 6.84
C TRP A 85 -0.71 -2.48 6.14
N SER A 86 -1.45 -1.64 6.88
CA SER A 86 -2.42 -0.73 6.29
C SER A 86 -2.25 0.68 6.80
N ASP A 87 -2.42 1.65 5.91
CA ASP A 87 -2.39 3.08 6.18
C ASP A 87 -3.43 3.80 5.31
N ALA A 88 -3.87 4.97 5.75
CA ALA A 88 -4.69 5.85 4.95
C ALA A 88 -4.26 7.31 5.11
N THR A 89 -4.15 8.02 4.00
CA THR A 89 -4.00 9.47 4.04
C THR A 89 -5.38 10.12 3.94
N TRP A 90 -5.79 10.78 5.02
CA TRP A 90 -7.07 11.47 5.08
C TRP A 90 -7.02 12.78 4.30
N ALA A 91 -7.96 12.94 3.34
CA ALA A 91 -8.15 14.16 2.55
C ALA A 91 -6.83 14.87 2.14
N PRO A 92 -5.93 14.19 1.40
CA PRO A 92 -4.52 14.58 1.31
C PRO A 92 -4.23 15.90 0.60
N ASP A 93 -5.13 16.42 -0.24
CA ASP A 93 -4.82 17.61 -1.04
C ASP A 93 -5.95 18.64 -1.07
N TYR A 94 -5.76 19.68 -0.27
CA TYR A 94 -6.61 20.88 -0.24
C TYR A 94 -6.54 21.72 -1.54
N GLY A 95 -5.86 21.26 -2.59
CA GLY A 95 -5.52 22.11 -3.73
C GLY A 95 -6.15 21.73 -5.08
N THR A 96 -6.71 20.55 -5.24
CA THR A 96 -7.29 20.16 -6.51
C THR A 96 -8.80 19.94 -6.40
N LEU A 97 -9.56 20.77 -7.12
CA LEU A 97 -11.01 20.63 -7.37
C LEU A 97 -11.41 19.22 -7.88
N TYR A 98 -10.41 18.37 -8.19
CA TYR A 98 -10.59 17.04 -8.79
C TYR A 98 -10.57 15.88 -7.80
N ASP A 99 -10.09 16.07 -6.57
CA ASP A 99 -9.87 14.95 -5.64
C ASP A 99 -11.06 14.66 -4.71
N ASN A 100 -12.10 15.48 -4.74
CA ASN A 100 -13.35 15.28 -4.00
C ASN A 100 -13.14 14.87 -2.53
N PHE A 101 -12.05 15.30 -1.89
CA PHE A 101 -11.68 15.04 -0.48
C PHE A 101 -11.64 13.54 -0.09
N ARG A 102 -11.50 12.66 -1.06
CA ARG A 102 -11.43 11.22 -0.79
C ARG A 102 -10.03 10.81 -0.36
N SER A 103 -9.96 10.06 0.71
CA SER A 103 -8.74 9.50 1.26
C SER A 103 -8.07 8.50 0.30
N THR A 104 -6.79 8.27 0.49
CA THR A 104 -6.04 7.21 -0.21
C THR A 104 -5.80 6.06 0.74
N THR A 105 -6.18 4.86 0.34
CA THR A 105 -5.84 3.60 0.99
C THR A 105 -4.53 3.07 0.43
N GLY A 106 -3.65 2.64 1.32
CA GLY A 106 -2.46 1.87 1.00
C GLY A 106 -2.33 0.67 1.93
N TRP A 107 -2.04 -0.48 1.38
CA TRP A 107 -1.68 -1.65 2.17
C TRP A 107 -0.68 -2.53 1.43
N CYS A 108 0.03 -3.35 2.19
CA CYS A 108 0.85 -4.43 1.65
C CYS A 108 0.76 -5.67 2.52
N ALA A 109 0.97 -6.83 1.89
CA ALA A 109 1.06 -8.13 2.53
C ALA A 109 2.46 -8.70 2.32
N THR A 110 3.03 -9.27 3.38
CA THR A 110 4.34 -9.88 3.35
C THR A 110 4.28 -11.30 3.90
N ALA A 111 5.13 -12.19 3.36
CA ALA A 111 5.39 -13.51 3.91
C ALA A 111 6.90 -13.69 4.07
N HIS A 112 7.36 -14.04 5.27
CA HIS A 112 8.79 -14.03 5.62
C HIS A 112 9.47 -12.69 5.25
N ASP A 113 8.79 -11.56 5.52
CA ASP A 113 9.20 -10.22 5.09
C ASP A 113 9.37 -10.02 3.57
N ASN A 114 8.99 -10.99 2.75
CA ASN A 114 8.92 -10.83 1.30
C ASN A 114 7.58 -10.23 0.91
N LEU A 115 7.60 -9.21 0.07
CA LEU A 115 6.39 -8.55 -0.39
C LEU A 115 5.61 -9.46 -1.36
N LEU A 116 4.38 -9.82 -1.01
CA LEU A 116 3.51 -10.66 -1.84
C LEU A 116 2.53 -9.86 -2.68
N SER A 117 1.82 -8.92 -2.02
CA SER A 117 0.83 -8.09 -2.68
C SER A 117 0.80 -6.69 -2.07
N TRP A 118 0.31 -5.73 -2.82
CA TRP A 118 0.20 -4.33 -2.40
C TRP A 118 -0.84 -3.58 -3.20
N THR A 119 -1.31 -2.51 -2.64
CA THR A 119 -2.20 -1.58 -3.35
C THR A 119 -1.98 -0.14 -2.90
N SER A 120 -2.29 0.76 -3.81
CA SER A 120 -2.54 2.16 -3.55
C SER A 120 -3.76 2.56 -4.37
N HIS A 121 -4.82 3.03 -3.74
CA HIS A 121 -6.00 3.52 -4.46
C HIS A 121 -6.77 4.55 -3.65
N ARG A 122 -7.58 5.35 -4.34
CA ARG A 122 -8.47 6.31 -3.72
C ARG A 122 -9.70 5.60 -3.15
N GLN A 123 -10.10 5.96 -1.94
CA GLN A 123 -11.32 5.44 -1.34
C GLN A 123 -12.57 5.85 -2.14
N PRO A 124 -13.59 4.99 -2.24
CA PRO A 124 -14.79 5.29 -3.01
C PRO A 124 -15.69 6.33 -2.35
N THR A 125 -15.58 6.51 -1.02
CA THR A 125 -16.34 7.44 -0.20
C THR A 125 -15.43 8.46 0.47
N VAL A 126 -15.98 9.60 0.87
CA VAL A 126 -15.27 10.59 1.69
C VAL A 126 -15.34 10.13 3.14
N ALA A 127 -14.19 9.96 3.78
CA ALA A 127 -14.12 9.67 5.21
C ALA A 127 -14.29 10.95 6.01
N GLN A 128 -15.09 10.90 7.08
CA GLN A 128 -15.39 12.04 7.94
C GLN A 128 -14.29 12.31 8.98
N SER A 129 -13.37 11.34 9.15
CA SER A 129 -12.24 11.45 10.09
C SER A 129 -11.06 10.61 9.63
N THR A 130 -9.87 10.89 10.21
CA THR A 130 -8.69 10.06 10.01
C THR A 130 -8.93 8.61 10.43
N SER A 131 -9.58 8.40 11.58
CA SER A 131 -9.90 7.06 12.07
C SER A 131 -10.81 6.28 11.12
N GLU A 132 -11.77 6.93 10.47
CA GLU A 132 -12.63 6.30 9.46
C GLU A 132 -11.85 5.92 8.21
N SER A 133 -10.96 6.78 7.74
CA SER A 133 -10.12 6.46 6.58
C SER A 133 -9.18 5.29 6.86
N GLU A 134 -8.58 5.25 8.05
CA GLU A 134 -7.75 4.12 8.51
C GLU A 134 -8.56 2.83 8.62
N TRP A 135 -9.78 2.93 9.14
CA TRP A 135 -10.68 1.78 9.20
C TRP A 135 -10.99 1.20 7.82
N HIS A 136 -11.23 2.05 6.83
CA HIS A 136 -11.46 1.61 5.46
C HIS A 136 -10.23 0.90 4.89
N ALA A 137 -9.02 1.40 5.16
CA ALA A 137 -7.78 0.79 4.71
C ALA A 137 -7.56 -0.58 5.38
N ALA A 138 -7.78 -0.67 6.69
CA ALA A 138 -7.67 -1.92 7.43
C ALA A 138 -8.71 -2.97 6.96
N ALA A 139 -9.95 -2.55 6.68
CA ALA A 139 -10.99 -3.44 6.16
C ALA A 139 -10.66 -3.97 4.75
N ASP A 140 -9.98 -3.16 3.95
CA ASP A 140 -9.55 -3.56 2.61
C ASP A 140 -8.36 -4.54 2.68
N ALA A 141 -7.39 -4.28 3.55
CA ALA A 141 -6.29 -5.21 3.85
C ALA A 141 -6.80 -6.54 4.43
N ALA A 142 -7.85 -6.52 5.26
CA ALA A 142 -8.45 -7.73 5.81
C ALA A 142 -9.04 -8.66 4.74
N LYS A 143 -9.54 -8.11 3.63
CA LYS A 143 -10.02 -8.93 2.49
C LYS A 143 -8.85 -9.63 1.80
N GLU A 144 -7.74 -8.92 1.63
CA GLU A 144 -6.52 -9.50 1.06
C GLU A 144 -5.96 -10.60 1.96
N ALA A 145 -5.98 -10.39 3.29
CA ALA A 145 -5.57 -11.43 4.24
C ALA A 145 -6.42 -12.70 4.08
N ALA A 146 -7.73 -12.56 3.95
CA ALA A 146 -8.64 -13.69 3.73
C ALA A 146 -8.36 -14.39 2.39
N TYR A 147 -8.13 -13.62 1.33
CA TYR A 147 -7.76 -14.17 0.01
C TYR A 147 -6.45 -14.96 0.07
N LEU A 148 -5.39 -14.39 0.67
CA LEU A 148 -4.10 -15.05 0.77
C LEU A 148 -4.15 -16.31 1.64
N LYS A 149 -4.93 -16.30 2.74
CA LYS A 149 -5.16 -17.50 3.56
C LYS A 149 -5.82 -18.62 2.76
N ASN A 150 -6.84 -18.30 1.96
CA ASN A 150 -7.50 -19.28 1.11
C ASN A 150 -6.54 -19.83 0.05
N LEU A 151 -5.75 -18.94 -0.59
CA LEU A 151 -4.75 -19.35 -1.55
C LEU A 151 -3.69 -20.28 -0.92
N PHE A 152 -3.19 -19.96 0.28
CA PHE A 152 -2.23 -20.82 0.99
C PHE A 152 -2.84 -22.18 1.34
N TYR A 153 -4.11 -22.17 1.79
CA TYR A 153 -4.84 -23.42 2.05
C TYR A 153 -4.94 -24.31 0.79
N GLU A 154 -5.32 -23.73 -0.35
CA GLU A 154 -5.41 -24.47 -1.64
C GLU A 154 -4.04 -24.99 -2.12
N LEU A 155 -2.95 -24.27 -1.80
CA LEU A 155 -1.59 -24.66 -2.12
C LEU A 155 -0.96 -25.63 -1.10
N ASN A 156 -1.70 -26.07 -0.06
CA ASN A 156 -1.19 -26.83 1.09
C ASN A 156 0.01 -26.14 1.78
N ILE A 157 -0.03 -24.82 1.88
CA ILE A 157 0.97 -24.02 2.60
C ILE A 157 0.37 -23.66 3.97
N ASP A 158 1.02 -24.09 5.04
CA ASP A 158 0.60 -23.73 6.39
C ASP A 158 0.74 -22.23 6.63
N CYS A 159 -0.33 -21.61 7.11
CA CYS A 159 -0.39 -20.22 7.47
C CYS A 159 -0.97 -20.07 8.89
N PRO A 160 -0.46 -19.14 9.73
CA PRO A 160 -1.02 -18.91 11.05
C PRO A 160 -2.52 -18.64 11.00
N ARG A 161 -3.26 -19.19 11.96
CA ARG A 161 -4.70 -18.96 12.06
C ARG A 161 -5.02 -17.48 12.14
N THR A 162 -4.28 -16.76 12.98
CA THR A 162 -4.44 -15.32 13.17
C THR A 162 -3.34 -14.57 12.42
N VAL A 163 -3.74 -13.68 11.52
CA VAL A 163 -2.83 -12.86 10.72
C VAL A 163 -2.69 -11.48 11.38
N PRO A 164 -1.48 -11.01 11.71
CA PRO A 164 -1.28 -9.65 12.19
C PRO A 164 -1.50 -8.63 11.07
N LEU A 165 -2.29 -7.59 11.38
CA LEU A 165 -2.46 -6.39 10.57
C LEU A 165 -1.88 -5.20 11.31
N LYS A 166 -0.78 -4.66 10.80
CA LYS A 166 -0.08 -3.52 11.37
C LYS A 166 -0.74 -2.21 10.99
N CYS A 167 -1.07 -1.40 12.01
CA CYS A 167 -1.72 -0.10 11.86
C CYS A 167 -1.13 0.88 12.86
N ASP A 168 -0.90 2.13 12.49
CA ASP A 168 -0.35 3.16 13.38
C ASP A 168 -1.46 3.99 14.10
N ASN A 169 -2.72 3.73 13.79
CA ASN A 169 -3.85 4.41 14.42
C ASN A 169 -4.42 3.61 15.60
N GLN A 170 -4.04 4.00 16.81
CA GLN A 170 -4.51 3.37 18.06
C GLN A 170 -6.04 3.44 18.23
N SER A 171 -6.71 4.48 17.70
CA SER A 171 -8.16 4.60 17.76
C SER A 171 -8.84 3.49 16.96
N THR A 172 -8.34 3.22 15.74
CA THR A 172 -8.80 2.13 14.89
C THR A 172 -8.65 0.78 15.59
N ILE A 173 -7.51 0.55 16.24
CA ILE A 173 -7.24 -0.70 16.99
C ILE A 173 -8.24 -0.85 18.16
N LYS A 174 -8.40 0.19 18.97
CA LYS A 174 -9.35 0.16 20.11
C LYS A 174 -10.79 -0.10 19.66
N GLN A 175 -11.21 0.52 18.55
CA GLN A 175 -12.55 0.33 18.00
C GLN A 175 -12.78 -1.07 17.40
N SER A 176 -11.74 -1.76 16.96
CA SER A 176 -11.85 -3.12 16.44
C SER A 176 -12.15 -4.15 17.54
N ILE A 177 -11.67 -3.89 18.75
CA ILE A 177 -11.80 -4.78 19.90
C ILE A 177 -13.09 -4.49 20.72
N ASN A 178 -13.45 -3.19 20.87
CA ASN A 178 -14.56 -2.78 21.75
C ASN A 178 -15.91 -2.84 21.04
N GLN A 179 -16.84 -3.62 21.60
CA GLN A 179 -18.24 -3.72 21.13
C GLN A 179 -19.09 -2.49 21.48
N VAL A 180 -18.67 -1.65 22.43
CA VAL A 180 -19.50 -0.61 23.05
C VAL A 180 -19.76 0.60 22.13
N ASP A 181 -18.94 0.81 21.12
CA ASP A 181 -19.04 2.00 20.22
C ASP A 181 -19.94 1.81 18.98
N GLN A 182 -20.87 0.85 19.02
CA GLN A 182 -21.83 0.62 17.90
C GLN A 182 -22.63 1.89 17.52
N ARG A 183 -22.90 2.80 18.47
CA ARG A 183 -23.65 4.03 18.19
C ARG A 183 -22.85 5.04 17.36
N ARG A 184 -21.55 5.18 17.60
CA ARG A 184 -20.66 6.08 16.87
C ARG A 184 -20.27 5.56 15.49
N CYS A 185 -20.36 4.24 15.28
CA CYS A 185 -19.94 3.59 14.05
C CYS A 185 -21.10 3.20 13.12
N ARG A 186 -22.35 3.59 13.41
CA ARG A 186 -23.52 3.22 12.57
C ARG A 186 -23.40 3.69 11.12
N HIS A 187 -22.73 4.80 10.87
CA HIS A 187 -22.51 5.35 9.52
C HIS A 187 -21.36 4.68 8.76
N LEU A 188 -20.51 3.89 9.43
CA LEU A 188 -19.36 3.23 8.80
C LEU A 188 -19.74 1.98 7.96
N GLY A 189 -21.00 1.52 8.04
CA GLY A 189 -21.56 0.50 7.17
C GLY A 189 -20.95 -0.91 7.30
N MET A 190 -21.19 -1.74 6.29
CA MET A 190 -20.82 -3.17 6.28
C MET A 190 -19.31 -3.43 6.37
N ARG A 191 -18.45 -2.50 5.92
CA ARG A 191 -16.99 -2.66 6.00
C ARG A 191 -16.49 -2.72 7.44
N THR A 192 -17.12 -1.94 8.33
CA THR A 192 -16.81 -1.95 9.76
C THR A 192 -17.15 -3.29 10.39
N HIS A 193 -18.29 -3.84 10.04
CA HIS A 193 -18.72 -5.14 10.52
C HIS A 193 -17.79 -6.25 10.05
N TYR A 194 -17.34 -6.21 8.79
CA TYR A 194 -16.42 -7.20 8.26
C TYR A 194 -15.09 -7.25 9.01
N LEU A 195 -14.41 -6.10 9.19
CA LEU A 195 -13.14 -6.04 9.91
C LEU A 195 -13.29 -6.56 11.35
N ARG A 196 -14.33 -6.10 12.06
CA ARG A 196 -14.64 -6.60 13.42
C ARG A 196 -14.88 -8.10 13.44
N GLN A 197 -15.65 -8.62 12.50
CA GLN A 197 -15.91 -10.05 12.39
C GLN A 197 -14.60 -10.83 12.23
N GLN A 198 -13.68 -10.37 11.38
CA GLN A 198 -12.38 -11.02 11.20
C GLN A 198 -11.55 -11.01 12.50
N CYS A 199 -11.58 -9.91 13.24
CA CYS A 199 -10.90 -9.84 14.55
C CYS A 199 -11.55 -10.75 15.59
N HIS A 200 -12.87 -10.73 15.72
CA HIS A 200 -13.59 -11.56 16.69
C HIS A 200 -13.48 -13.06 16.40
N SER A 201 -13.42 -13.46 15.13
CA SER A 201 -13.21 -14.87 14.74
C SER A 201 -11.77 -15.33 14.95
N GLY A 202 -10.86 -14.45 15.37
CA GLY A 202 -9.44 -14.75 15.53
C GLY A 202 -8.71 -14.99 14.19
N ASN A 203 -9.27 -14.54 13.08
CA ASN A 203 -8.62 -14.62 11.77
C ASN A 203 -7.59 -13.51 11.55
N LEU A 204 -7.81 -12.36 12.21
CA LEU A 204 -6.99 -11.16 12.10
C LEU A 204 -6.78 -10.54 13.46
N GLU A 205 -5.60 -9.97 13.69
CA GLU A 205 -5.26 -9.19 14.87
C GLU A 205 -4.67 -7.85 14.47
N LEU A 206 -5.34 -6.74 14.84
CA LEU A 206 -4.78 -5.40 14.64
C LEU A 206 -3.68 -5.16 15.70
N GLN A 207 -2.49 -4.84 15.22
CA GLN A 207 -1.33 -4.56 16.05
C GLN A 207 -0.81 -3.15 15.77
N TYR A 208 -0.48 -2.42 16.83
CA TYR A 208 0.11 -1.10 16.70
C TYR A 208 1.53 -1.18 16.13
N VAL A 209 1.84 -0.25 15.25
CA VAL A 209 3.19 0.00 14.77
C VAL A 209 3.47 1.51 14.81
N PRO A 210 4.67 1.95 15.21
CA PRO A 210 5.05 3.35 15.10
C PRO A 210 5.00 3.84 13.65
N SER A 211 4.57 5.09 13.40
CA SER A 211 4.46 5.64 12.04
C SER A 211 5.78 5.60 11.26
N ALA A 212 6.92 5.67 11.95
CA ALA A 212 8.23 5.54 11.31
C ALA A 212 8.48 4.15 10.69
N GLU A 213 7.79 3.12 11.18
CA GLU A 213 7.89 1.73 10.72
C GLU A 213 6.71 1.32 9.82
N GLN A 214 5.73 2.22 9.60
CA GLN A 214 4.52 1.92 8.85
C GLN A 214 4.84 1.70 7.36
N ARG A 215 4.83 0.46 6.91
CA ARG A 215 5.11 0.10 5.51
C ARG A 215 4.02 0.55 4.54
N GLY A 216 2.82 0.81 5.04
CA GLY A 216 1.70 1.34 4.27
C GLY A 216 1.92 2.75 3.73
N ASP A 217 2.74 3.55 4.40
CA ASP A 217 3.01 4.96 4.08
C ASP A 217 3.48 5.19 2.63
N ILE A 218 4.30 4.30 2.09
CA ILE A 218 4.80 4.40 0.71
C ILE A 218 3.67 4.28 -0.35
N PHE A 219 2.52 3.74 0.05
CA PHE A 219 1.36 3.54 -0.81
C PHE A 219 0.28 4.62 -0.63
N THR A 220 0.45 5.53 0.34
CA THR A 220 -0.56 6.54 0.69
C THR A 220 -0.07 7.97 0.59
N LYS A 221 1.25 8.21 0.66
CA LYS A 221 1.83 9.55 0.80
C LYS A 221 2.96 9.80 -0.20
N CYS A 222 3.18 11.07 -0.53
CA CYS A 222 4.40 11.50 -1.17
C CYS A 222 5.47 11.69 -0.08
N LEU A 223 6.39 10.76 0.04
CA LEU A 223 7.42 10.75 1.07
C LEU A 223 8.66 11.54 0.64
N TYR A 224 9.38 12.10 1.60
CA TYR A 224 10.73 12.61 1.37
C TYR A 224 11.68 11.48 0.99
N THR A 225 12.70 11.81 0.18
CA THR A 225 13.62 10.81 -0.38
C THR A 225 14.19 9.83 0.64
N PRO A 226 14.74 10.24 1.81
CA PRO A 226 15.28 9.28 2.76
C PRO A 226 14.25 8.28 3.30
N GLN A 227 13.04 8.75 3.65
CA GLN A 227 11.98 7.88 4.14
C GLN A 227 11.47 6.93 3.04
N HIS A 228 11.31 7.44 1.82
CA HIS A 228 10.92 6.62 0.68
C HIS A 228 11.94 5.50 0.40
N GLU A 229 13.23 5.81 0.42
CA GLU A 229 14.31 4.83 0.22
C GLU A 229 14.35 3.79 1.33
N THR A 230 14.16 4.21 2.58
CA THR A 230 14.08 3.30 3.74
C THR A 230 12.93 2.32 3.59
N LEU A 231 11.71 2.81 3.33
CA LEU A 231 10.54 1.95 3.16
C LEU A 231 10.65 1.06 1.91
N ARG A 232 11.18 1.58 0.81
CA ARG A 232 11.47 0.79 -0.39
C ARG A 232 12.41 -0.37 -0.08
N SER A 233 13.50 -0.11 0.67
CA SER A 233 14.45 -1.15 1.10
C SER A 233 13.82 -2.16 2.05
N THR A 234 12.96 -1.71 2.96
CA THR A 234 12.20 -2.57 3.89
C THR A 234 11.25 -3.52 3.13
N LEU A 235 10.67 -3.06 2.03
CA LEU A 235 9.86 -3.88 1.13
C LEU A 235 10.70 -4.76 0.20
N LYS A 236 12.02 -4.80 0.39
CA LYS A 236 12.98 -5.56 -0.43
C LYS A 236 12.93 -5.19 -1.93
N VAL A 237 12.62 -3.94 -2.24
CA VAL A 237 12.79 -3.37 -3.59
C VAL A 237 14.19 -2.79 -3.67
N MET A 238 15.14 -3.59 -4.11
CA MET A 238 16.57 -3.26 -4.07
C MET A 238 17.33 -3.77 -5.27
N SER A 239 18.57 -3.33 -5.43
CA SER A 239 19.46 -3.85 -6.46
C SER A 239 20.08 -5.19 -6.05
N THR A 240 20.55 -5.94 -7.05
CA THR A 240 21.31 -7.17 -6.80
C THR A 240 22.57 -6.91 -5.97
N ALA A 241 23.19 -5.74 -6.13
CA ALA A 241 24.39 -5.37 -5.37
C ALA A 241 24.03 -5.11 -3.90
N ASP A 242 22.96 -4.32 -3.63
CA ASP A 242 22.47 -4.04 -2.28
C ASP A 242 22.02 -5.33 -1.58
N PHE A 243 21.36 -6.21 -2.32
CA PHE A 243 20.96 -7.52 -1.82
C PHE A 243 22.16 -8.34 -1.36
N ARG A 244 23.19 -8.48 -2.22
CA ARG A 244 24.43 -9.21 -1.87
C ARG A 244 25.11 -8.60 -0.66
N SER A 245 25.24 -7.29 -0.60
CA SER A 245 25.84 -6.59 0.55
C SER A 245 25.07 -6.86 1.85
N LYS A 246 23.75 -6.90 1.81
CA LYS A 246 22.90 -7.02 3.01
C LYS A 246 22.71 -8.47 3.49
N TYR A 247 22.70 -9.43 2.56
CA TYR A 247 22.31 -10.83 2.84
C TYR A 247 23.42 -11.87 2.55
N SER A 248 24.53 -11.50 1.85
CA SER A 248 25.63 -12.43 1.57
C SER A 248 26.69 -12.48 2.67
N THR A 249 26.55 -11.74 3.75
CA THR A 249 27.47 -11.80 4.91
C THR A 249 27.13 -12.90 5.93
N GLY A 250 26.04 -13.63 5.71
CA GLY A 250 25.71 -14.86 6.42
C GLY A 250 26.51 -16.03 5.83
N LYS A 251 27.63 -16.35 6.46
CA LYS A 251 28.56 -17.42 6.09
C LYS A 251 27.87 -18.75 5.86
N HIS A 252 28.21 -19.40 4.75
CA HIS A 252 28.29 -20.85 4.70
C HIS A 252 29.20 -21.34 5.85
N HIS A 253 28.62 -21.99 6.84
CA HIS A 253 29.26 -22.96 7.69
C HIS A 253 28.41 -24.21 7.73
#